data_ce13601d9d48f6307e89812effd52313
#
_entry.id   ce13601d9d48f6307e89812effd52313
#
_cell.length_a   1.000
_cell.length_b   1.000
_cell.length_c   1.000
_cell.angle_alpha   90.00
_cell.angle_beta   90.00
_cell.angle_gamma   90.00
#
_symmetry.space_group_name_H-M   'P 1'
#
loop_
_entity.id
_entity.type
_entity.pdbx_description
1 polymer ?
#
loop_
_entity_poly.entity_id
_entity_poly.type
_entity_poly.pdbx_seq_one_letter_code
_entity_poly.pdbx_strand_id
1 'polypeptide(L)'
;MLLEKIEELLKEVDTLTAQNAEEVEQLRIKYLSKKGEINALMADFRNVPGDQKKEVGIKINELKQAALAKINGLKEQMEEAESSSDDIDLTRTAYPVALGTRHPLTVVKNQIIDIFGRMGFTLYQGPEVDDDKHVFTMLNFAADHPARDMQDTFFIEKTNSDDVTKNVILRSHTSGDEAHYMETHEPPIRVLCPGRVYRNEAISARAHCFFHQVEGLYVDKNVSFTDLKQVLLTFAREMFGADTKIRLRPSYFPFTEPSAEMDISCNICGGKGCNFCKHTGWVEILGCGMVDPHDLEACGIDSNVYTGYAFGMGVERITNLKYRVSDLRLFSENDTRFLHEFESAK
;
A
#
# COMPACT_ATOMS: atom_id res chain seq x y z
N MET A 1 -62.85 51.25 -12.31
CA MET A 1 -63.30 49.80 -12.32
C MET A 1 -62.46 48.91 -13.22
N LEU A 2 -62.37 49.05 -14.59
CA LEU A 2 -61.63 48.13 -15.44
C LEU A 2 -60.08 48.31 -15.32
N LEU A 3 -59.61 49.57 -15.27
CA LEU A 3 -58.18 49.90 -15.04
C LEU A 3 -57.68 49.41 -13.68
N GLU A 4 -58.41 49.56 -12.62
CA GLU A 4 -58.12 49.09 -11.28
C GLU A 4 -57.94 47.57 -11.25
N LYS A 5 -58.81 46.83 -11.95
CA LYS A 5 -58.74 45.38 -12.06
C LYS A 5 -57.54 44.93 -12.84
N ILE A 6 -57.11 45.67 -13.87
CA ILE A 6 -55.88 45.37 -14.63
C ILE A 6 -54.60 45.60 -13.77
N GLU A 7 -54.61 46.69 -12.97
CA GLU A 7 -53.46 46.96 -12.05
C GLU A 7 -53.38 45.95 -10.91
N GLU A 8 -54.54 45.46 -10.42
CA GLU A 8 -54.58 44.40 -9.42
C GLU A 8 -54.03 43.09 -9.96
N LEU A 9 -54.43 42.71 -11.19
CA LEU A 9 -53.89 41.50 -11.88
C LEU A 9 -52.44 41.64 -12.26
N LEU A 10 -51.93 42.84 -12.59
CA LEU A 10 -50.49 43.07 -12.80
C LEU A 10 -49.70 42.80 -11.55
N LYS A 11 -50.16 43.25 -10.38
CA LYS A 11 -49.52 42.96 -9.10
C LYS A 11 -49.55 41.47 -8.75
N GLU A 12 -50.67 40.80 -9.03
CA GLU A 12 -50.81 39.36 -8.81
C GLU A 12 -49.83 38.57 -9.69
N VAL A 13 -49.74 38.92 -10.96
CA VAL A 13 -48.80 38.26 -11.90
C VAL A 13 -47.35 38.40 -11.47
N ASP A 14 -46.95 39.56 -10.95
CA ASP A 14 -45.59 39.79 -10.48
C ASP A 14 -45.20 38.90 -9.30
N THR A 15 -46.14 38.53 -8.44
CA THR A 15 -45.94 37.69 -7.26
C THR A 15 -46.12 36.19 -7.50
N LEU A 16 -46.41 35.76 -8.74
CA LEU A 16 -46.62 34.34 -9.05
C LEU A 16 -45.36 33.52 -8.79
N THR A 17 -45.57 32.42 -8.12
CA THR A 17 -44.59 31.35 -7.89
C THR A 17 -45.21 30.00 -8.23
N ALA A 18 -44.42 29.04 -8.60
CA ALA A 18 -44.83 27.64 -8.83
C ALA A 18 -43.78 26.69 -8.26
N GLN A 19 -44.21 25.55 -7.74
CA GLN A 19 -43.34 24.54 -7.17
C GLN A 19 -43.10 23.34 -8.10
N ASN A 20 -43.94 23.20 -9.12
CA ASN A 20 -43.85 22.10 -10.09
C ASN A 20 -44.42 22.50 -11.45
N ALA A 21 -44.14 21.68 -12.50
CA ALA A 21 -44.57 21.93 -13.86
C ALA A 21 -46.10 21.95 -14.02
N GLU A 22 -46.86 21.22 -13.19
CA GLU A 22 -48.33 21.22 -13.22
C GLU A 22 -48.89 22.57 -12.76
N GLU A 23 -48.29 23.17 -11.74
CA GLU A 23 -48.68 24.51 -11.25
C GLU A 23 -48.40 25.59 -12.30
N VAL A 24 -47.27 25.53 -13.00
CA VAL A 24 -46.96 26.44 -14.12
C VAL A 24 -48.01 26.34 -15.21
N GLU A 25 -48.43 25.10 -15.56
CA GLU A 25 -49.47 24.90 -16.56
C GLU A 25 -50.86 25.41 -16.09
N GLN A 26 -51.20 25.24 -14.81
CA GLN A 26 -52.43 25.81 -14.22
C GLN A 26 -52.43 27.35 -14.26
N LEU A 27 -51.30 27.99 -13.98
CA LEU A 27 -51.13 29.43 -14.10
C LEU A 27 -51.31 29.90 -15.56
N ARG A 28 -50.72 29.14 -16.52
CA ARG A 28 -50.91 29.42 -17.94
C ARG A 28 -52.39 29.35 -18.35
N ILE A 29 -53.09 28.31 -17.88
CA ILE A 29 -54.54 28.16 -18.17
C ILE A 29 -55.34 29.29 -17.53
N LYS A 30 -55.04 29.65 -16.27
CA LYS A 30 -55.74 30.70 -15.53
C LYS A 30 -55.65 32.06 -16.25
N TYR A 31 -54.47 32.47 -16.67
CA TYR A 31 -54.25 33.81 -17.22
C TYR A 31 -54.33 33.90 -18.74
N LEU A 32 -53.78 32.93 -19.47
CA LEU A 32 -53.50 33.02 -20.90
C LEU A 32 -54.39 32.15 -21.80
N SER A 33 -55.26 31.30 -21.22
CA SER A 33 -56.15 30.43 -22.02
C SER A 33 -57.26 31.23 -22.66
N LYS A 34 -57.98 30.61 -23.62
CA LYS A 34 -59.14 31.23 -24.27
C LYS A 34 -60.27 31.68 -23.30
N LYS A 35 -60.36 30.99 -22.17
CA LYS A 35 -61.29 31.30 -21.06
C LYS A 35 -60.61 31.97 -19.87
N GLY A 36 -59.34 32.30 -20.02
CA GLY A 36 -58.54 32.91 -18.96
C GLY A 36 -58.85 34.35 -18.69
N GLU A 37 -58.37 34.84 -17.55
CA GLU A 37 -58.69 36.16 -17.00
C GLU A 37 -58.36 37.33 -17.95
N ILE A 38 -57.23 37.22 -18.66
CA ILE A 38 -56.82 38.26 -19.64
C ILE A 38 -57.77 38.32 -20.85
N ASN A 39 -58.25 37.16 -21.31
CA ASN A 39 -59.18 37.11 -22.43
C ASN A 39 -60.60 37.58 -21.99
N ALA A 40 -60.97 37.35 -20.72
CA ALA A 40 -62.23 37.96 -20.16
C ALA A 40 -62.17 39.50 -20.14
N LEU A 41 -61.02 40.09 -19.76
CA LEU A 41 -60.80 41.53 -19.82
C LEU A 41 -60.88 42.08 -21.28
N MET A 42 -60.42 41.32 -22.26
CA MET A 42 -60.55 41.67 -23.68
C MET A 42 -62.00 41.65 -24.15
N ALA A 43 -62.86 40.81 -23.59
CA ALA A 43 -64.28 40.84 -23.88
C ALA A 43 -64.95 42.08 -23.31
N ASP A 44 -64.62 42.46 -22.07
CA ASP A 44 -65.11 43.64 -21.40
C ASP A 44 -64.61 44.94 -22.06
N PHE A 45 -63.42 44.92 -22.67
CA PHE A 45 -62.83 46.02 -23.41
C PHE A 45 -63.75 46.55 -24.53
N ARG A 46 -64.66 45.75 -25.09
CA ARG A 46 -65.60 46.16 -26.14
C ARG A 46 -66.56 47.20 -25.64
N ASN A 47 -66.84 47.22 -24.34
CA ASN A 47 -67.83 48.11 -23.71
C ASN A 47 -67.24 49.42 -23.14
N VAL A 48 -65.90 49.63 -23.32
CA VAL A 48 -65.18 50.81 -22.81
C VAL A 48 -65.48 52.04 -23.69
N PRO A 49 -65.73 53.25 -23.10
CA PRO A 49 -65.88 54.48 -23.84
C PRO A 49 -64.67 54.82 -24.70
N GLY A 50 -64.95 55.52 -25.87
CA GLY A 50 -63.90 55.73 -26.90
C GLY A 50 -62.70 56.51 -26.47
N ASP A 51 -62.78 57.39 -25.52
CA ASP A 51 -61.77 58.24 -24.93
C ASP A 51 -60.74 57.39 -24.08
N GLN A 52 -61.22 56.36 -23.42
CA GLN A 52 -60.38 55.48 -22.58
C GLN A 52 -59.87 54.21 -23.25
N LYS A 53 -60.38 53.91 -24.47
CA LYS A 53 -59.95 52.64 -25.19
C LYS A 53 -58.45 52.52 -25.42
N LYS A 54 -57.79 53.62 -25.75
CA LYS A 54 -56.37 53.60 -26.04
C LYS A 54 -55.51 53.20 -24.79
N GLU A 55 -55.86 53.79 -23.66
CA GLU A 55 -55.13 53.53 -22.40
C GLU A 55 -55.39 52.14 -21.87
N VAL A 56 -56.66 51.70 -21.83
CA VAL A 56 -57.04 50.36 -21.40
C VAL A 56 -56.41 49.28 -22.31
N GLY A 57 -56.39 49.53 -23.64
CA GLY A 57 -55.75 48.59 -24.58
C GLY A 57 -54.22 48.38 -24.36
N ILE A 58 -53.50 49.46 -24.05
CA ILE A 58 -52.09 49.44 -23.71
C ILE A 58 -51.89 48.62 -22.42
N LYS A 59 -52.68 48.88 -21.37
CA LYS A 59 -52.61 48.22 -20.08
C LYS A 59 -52.93 46.72 -20.15
N ILE A 60 -53.91 46.28 -20.95
CA ILE A 60 -54.26 44.88 -21.18
C ILE A 60 -53.06 44.19 -21.90
N ASN A 61 -52.38 44.85 -22.86
CA ASN A 61 -51.25 44.31 -23.54
C ASN A 61 -50.04 44.19 -22.62
N GLU A 62 -49.81 45.22 -21.75
CA GLU A 62 -48.74 45.12 -20.70
C GLU A 62 -49.02 43.92 -19.78
N LEU A 63 -50.22 43.71 -19.29
CA LEU A 63 -50.61 42.58 -18.44
C LEU A 63 -50.33 41.21 -19.15
N LYS A 64 -50.73 41.16 -20.45
CA LYS A 64 -50.49 39.94 -21.23
C LYS A 64 -49.01 39.63 -21.40
N GLN A 65 -48.18 40.64 -21.69
CA GLN A 65 -46.74 40.48 -21.83
C GLN A 65 -46.06 40.09 -20.48
N ALA A 66 -46.49 40.74 -19.37
CA ALA A 66 -46.02 40.44 -18.05
C ALA A 66 -46.35 38.99 -17.64
N ALA A 67 -47.57 38.52 -17.86
CA ALA A 67 -48.00 37.16 -17.58
C ALA A 67 -47.23 36.12 -18.42
N LEU A 68 -47.03 36.42 -19.70
CA LEU A 68 -46.22 35.55 -20.61
C LEU A 68 -44.78 35.45 -20.13
N ALA A 69 -44.14 36.57 -19.84
CA ALA A 69 -42.73 36.60 -19.40
C ALA A 69 -42.55 35.86 -18.06
N LYS A 70 -43.46 36.06 -17.10
CA LYS A 70 -43.40 35.43 -15.78
C LYS A 70 -43.59 33.91 -15.87
N ILE A 71 -44.58 33.44 -16.62
CA ILE A 71 -44.88 32.00 -16.79
C ILE A 71 -43.74 31.29 -17.54
N ASN A 72 -43.16 31.92 -18.59
CA ASN A 72 -42.03 31.36 -19.28
C ASN A 72 -40.79 31.31 -18.40
N GLY A 73 -40.50 32.34 -17.61
CA GLY A 73 -39.39 32.32 -16.67
C GLY A 73 -39.51 31.24 -15.59
N LEU A 74 -40.75 31.02 -15.08
CA LEU A 74 -41.01 29.90 -14.15
C LEU A 74 -40.80 28.55 -14.81
N LYS A 75 -41.19 28.42 -16.09
CA LYS A 75 -40.97 27.17 -16.86
C LYS A 75 -39.49 26.91 -17.10
N GLU A 76 -38.71 27.90 -17.53
CA GLU A 76 -37.27 27.79 -17.73
C GLU A 76 -36.54 27.42 -16.42
N GLN A 77 -36.93 28.04 -15.29
CA GLN A 77 -36.37 27.68 -13.98
C GLN A 77 -36.65 26.22 -13.58
N MET A 78 -37.79 25.67 -13.93
CA MET A 78 -38.11 24.26 -13.69
C MET A 78 -37.31 23.31 -14.59
N GLU A 79 -37.20 23.66 -15.87
CA GLU A 79 -36.39 22.89 -16.85
C GLU A 79 -34.88 22.89 -16.48
N GLU A 80 -34.35 24.02 -16.00
CA GLU A 80 -32.98 24.10 -15.48
C GLU A 80 -32.78 23.28 -14.20
N ALA A 81 -33.79 23.29 -13.29
CA ALA A 81 -33.74 22.48 -12.08
C ALA A 81 -33.81 20.97 -12.36
N GLU A 82 -34.58 20.55 -13.37
CA GLU A 82 -34.62 19.15 -13.83
C GLU A 82 -33.32 18.72 -14.58
N SER A 83 -32.71 19.64 -15.33
CA SER A 83 -31.46 19.36 -16.06
C SER A 83 -30.21 19.37 -15.17
N SER A 84 -30.28 19.94 -13.96
CA SER A 84 -29.16 19.98 -13.01
C SER A 84 -29.11 18.77 -12.07
N SER A 85 -30.06 17.87 -12.10
CA SER A 85 -29.89 16.56 -11.49
C SER A 85 -28.96 15.75 -12.40
N ASP A 86 -27.67 15.70 -12.10
CA ASP A 86 -26.75 14.63 -12.51
C ASP A 86 -27.33 13.32 -11.97
N ASP A 87 -28.33 12.80 -12.64
CA ASP A 87 -28.87 11.47 -12.37
C ASP A 87 -27.80 10.45 -12.77
N ILE A 88 -26.85 10.23 -11.82
CA ILE A 88 -25.92 9.13 -11.92
C ILE A 88 -26.78 7.87 -11.96
N ASP A 89 -26.81 7.25 -13.12
CA ASP A 89 -27.51 5.97 -13.30
C ASP A 89 -26.85 4.88 -12.45
N LEU A 90 -27.37 4.70 -11.24
CA LEU A 90 -26.89 3.71 -10.27
C LEU A 90 -27.15 2.27 -10.73
N THR A 91 -27.90 2.06 -11.82
CA THR A 91 -28.11 0.73 -12.40
C THR A 91 -27.01 0.32 -13.39
N ARG A 92 -26.16 1.25 -13.83
CA ARG A 92 -25.00 0.94 -14.66
C ARG A 92 -24.01 0.10 -13.87
N THR A 93 -23.59 -1.01 -14.46
CA THR A 93 -22.48 -1.78 -13.92
C THR A 93 -21.23 -0.90 -13.85
N ALA A 94 -20.56 -0.92 -12.68
CA ALA A 94 -19.27 -0.24 -12.54
C ALA A 94 -18.30 -0.70 -13.66
N TYR A 95 -17.59 0.25 -14.25
CA TYR A 95 -16.55 -0.10 -15.21
C TYR A 95 -15.50 -0.94 -14.47
N PRO A 96 -15.20 -2.16 -14.88
CA PRO A 96 -14.24 -2.99 -14.17
C PRO A 96 -12.85 -2.35 -14.28
N VAL A 97 -12.42 -1.69 -13.20
CA VAL A 97 -11.05 -1.23 -13.06
C VAL A 97 -10.23 -2.41 -12.59
N ALA A 98 -9.29 -2.88 -13.42
CA ALA A 98 -8.35 -3.92 -13.00
C ALA A 98 -7.51 -3.38 -11.84
N LEU A 99 -7.67 -3.98 -10.67
CA LEU A 99 -6.81 -3.67 -9.52
C LEU A 99 -5.43 -4.29 -9.76
N GLY A 100 -4.37 -3.52 -9.52
CA GLY A 100 -3.02 -4.05 -9.52
C GLY A 100 -2.79 -5.02 -8.36
N THR A 101 -1.74 -5.83 -8.47
CA THR A 101 -1.32 -6.78 -7.42
C THR A 101 -0.08 -6.26 -6.70
N ARG A 102 0.09 -6.67 -5.46
CA ARG A 102 1.37 -6.50 -4.76
C ARG A 102 2.32 -7.60 -5.20
N HIS A 103 3.57 -7.24 -5.40
CA HIS A 103 4.62 -8.22 -5.70
C HIS A 103 4.72 -9.26 -4.56
N PRO A 104 4.80 -10.58 -4.83
CA PRO A 104 4.79 -11.61 -3.80
C PRO A 104 5.91 -11.47 -2.76
N LEU A 105 7.11 -11.02 -3.16
CA LEU A 105 8.19 -10.73 -2.21
C LEU A 105 7.80 -9.59 -1.24
N THR A 106 7.11 -8.56 -1.73
CA THR A 106 6.63 -7.46 -0.87
C THR A 106 5.59 -7.95 0.13
N VAL A 107 4.67 -8.82 -0.31
CA VAL A 107 3.66 -9.43 0.57
C VAL A 107 4.34 -10.21 1.69
N VAL A 108 5.27 -11.10 1.34
CA VAL A 108 5.97 -11.96 2.32
C VAL A 108 6.88 -11.12 3.23
N LYS A 109 7.64 -10.17 2.68
CA LYS A 109 8.48 -9.27 3.48
C LYS A 109 7.65 -8.52 4.53
N ASN A 110 6.51 -7.97 4.14
CA ASN A 110 5.65 -7.25 5.08
C ASN A 110 5.08 -8.18 6.15
N GLN A 111 4.73 -9.42 5.82
CA GLN A 111 4.29 -10.41 6.82
C GLN A 111 5.40 -10.76 7.81
N ILE A 112 6.65 -10.92 7.35
CA ILE A 112 7.79 -11.12 8.24
C ILE A 112 7.93 -9.93 9.19
N ILE A 113 7.88 -8.71 8.65
CA ILE A 113 7.97 -7.47 9.43
C ILE A 113 6.85 -7.37 10.47
N ASP A 114 5.61 -7.68 10.09
CA ASP A 114 4.46 -7.64 10.99
C ASP A 114 4.59 -8.65 12.14
N ILE A 115 5.06 -9.87 11.85
CA ILE A 115 5.26 -10.91 12.86
C ILE A 115 6.28 -10.43 13.90
N PHE A 116 7.46 -10.00 13.47
CA PHE A 116 8.51 -9.53 14.38
C PHE A 116 8.17 -8.19 15.03
N GLY A 117 7.46 -7.30 14.33
CA GLY A 117 6.96 -6.04 14.89
C GLY A 117 6.06 -6.27 16.12
N ARG A 118 5.18 -7.29 16.09
CA ARG A 118 4.37 -7.69 17.24
C ARG A 118 5.20 -8.29 18.39
N MET A 119 6.40 -8.76 18.10
CA MET A 119 7.38 -9.19 19.12
C MET A 119 8.25 -8.04 19.64
N GLY A 120 8.01 -6.80 19.18
CA GLY A 120 8.71 -5.59 19.63
C GLY A 120 9.98 -5.25 18.85
N PHE A 121 10.20 -5.82 17.67
CA PHE A 121 11.30 -5.42 16.81
C PHE A 121 10.97 -4.11 16.10
N THR A 122 11.93 -3.20 16.07
CA THR A 122 11.90 -1.95 15.27
C THR A 122 12.57 -2.18 13.92
N LEU A 123 12.24 -1.32 12.93
CA LEU A 123 12.84 -1.42 11.59
C LEU A 123 14.02 -0.48 11.45
N TYR A 124 15.08 -0.97 10.84
CA TYR A 124 16.20 -0.17 10.36
C TYR A 124 16.57 -0.58 8.94
N GLN A 125 16.91 0.38 8.10
CA GLN A 125 17.37 0.16 6.73
C GLN A 125 18.66 0.94 6.52
N GLY A 126 19.75 0.23 6.36
CA GLY A 126 21.04 0.79 6.04
C GLY A 126 21.31 0.91 4.52
N PRO A 127 22.50 1.34 4.15
CA PRO A 127 22.92 1.55 2.77
C PRO A 127 23.09 0.22 2.00
N GLU A 128 22.72 0.20 0.70
CA GLU A 128 23.02 -0.94 -0.19
C GLU A 128 24.50 -0.93 -0.67
N VAL A 129 25.07 0.26 -0.79
CA VAL A 129 26.50 0.49 -1.07
C VAL A 129 27.16 0.82 0.25
N ASP A 130 28.07 -0.01 0.69
CA ASP A 130 28.66 0.07 2.03
C ASP A 130 30.17 -0.20 1.98
N ASP A 131 30.84 -0.03 3.10
CA ASP A 131 32.26 -0.34 3.18
C ASP A 131 32.51 -1.78 3.69
N ASP A 132 33.70 -2.29 3.39
CA ASP A 132 34.15 -3.61 3.88
C ASP A 132 34.18 -3.67 5.41
N LYS A 133 34.43 -2.55 6.09
CA LYS A 133 34.47 -2.49 7.55
C LYS A 133 33.17 -3.02 8.17
N HIS A 134 32.02 -2.49 7.75
CA HIS A 134 30.71 -2.84 8.30
C HIS A 134 30.19 -4.18 7.76
N VAL A 135 30.46 -4.47 6.46
CA VAL A 135 29.96 -5.72 5.87
C VAL A 135 30.76 -6.94 6.32
N PHE A 136 32.05 -6.81 6.61
CA PHE A 136 32.89 -7.97 6.92
C PHE A 136 33.73 -7.81 8.18
N THR A 137 34.48 -6.71 8.33
CA THR A 137 35.51 -6.62 9.38
C THR A 137 34.88 -6.60 10.77
N MET A 138 33.84 -5.81 11.00
CA MET A 138 33.12 -5.73 12.28
C MET A 138 32.31 -7.00 12.59
N LEU A 139 32.07 -7.84 11.61
CA LEU A 139 31.35 -9.11 11.71
C LEU A 139 32.31 -10.31 11.79
N ASN A 140 33.52 -10.08 12.28
CA ASN A 140 34.51 -11.12 12.55
C ASN A 140 34.93 -11.95 11.32
N PHE A 141 34.76 -11.42 10.09
CA PHE A 141 35.29 -12.10 8.89
C PHE A 141 36.81 -11.91 8.81
N ALA A 142 37.55 -12.99 8.62
CA ALA A 142 38.99 -12.93 8.38
C ALA A 142 39.31 -12.16 7.08
N ALA A 143 40.49 -11.54 7.03
CA ALA A 143 40.90 -10.75 5.85
C ALA A 143 40.96 -11.55 4.55
N ASP A 144 41.29 -12.86 4.66
CA ASP A 144 41.39 -13.84 3.57
C ASP A 144 40.13 -14.71 3.41
N HIS A 145 39.02 -14.33 4.03
CA HIS A 145 37.79 -15.11 3.96
C HIS A 145 37.22 -15.11 2.52
N PRO A 146 36.80 -16.29 1.98
CA PRO A 146 36.34 -16.41 0.58
C PRO A 146 35.21 -15.46 0.20
N ALA A 147 34.30 -15.13 1.13
CA ALA A 147 33.19 -14.19 0.90
C ALA A 147 33.66 -12.78 0.51
N ARG A 148 34.92 -12.42 0.83
CA ARG A 148 35.52 -11.13 0.41
C ARG A 148 36.12 -11.19 -0.99
N ASP A 149 36.10 -12.35 -1.67
CA ASP A 149 36.65 -12.48 -3.02
C ASP A 149 35.71 -11.80 -4.04
N MET A 150 36.31 -11.25 -5.10
CA MET A 150 35.57 -10.67 -6.25
C MET A 150 34.69 -11.70 -6.97
N GLN A 151 34.88 -12.98 -6.73
CA GLN A 151 34.02 -14.05 -7.25
C GLN A 151 32.64 -14.06 -6.57
N ASP A 152 32.56 -13.63 -5.30
CA ASP A 152 31.34 -13.66 -4.50
C ASP A 152 30.79 -12.27 -4.19
N THR A 153 31.61 -11.21 -4.23
CA THR A 153 31.24 -9.83 -3.86
C THR A 153 31.41 -8.86 -5.03
N PHE A 154 30.43 -7.94 -5.20
CA PHE A 154 30.53 -6.85 -6.15
C PHE A 154 31.24 -5.65 -5.52
N PHE A 155 32.40 -5.30 -6.06
CA PHE A 155 33.15 -4.10 -5.68
C PHE A 155 32.73 -2.92 -6.53
N ILE A 156 32.37 -1.79 -5.88
CA ILE A 156 32.12 -0.50 -6.51
C ILE A 156 33.47 0.25 -6.64
N GLU A 157 34.23 0.27 -5.55
CA GLU A 157 35.58 0.81 -5.53
C GLU A 157 36.51 -0.10 -4.73
N LYS A 158 37.59 -0.54 -5.35
CA LYS A 158 38.62 -1.34 -4.70
C LYS A 158 39.81 -0.46 -4.41
N THR A 159 40.17 -0.32 -3.15
CA THR A 159 41.38 0.42 -2.76
C THR A 159 42.66 -0.31 -3.22
N ASN A 160 43.68 0.49 -3.58
CA ASN A 160 45.02 0.00 -3.84
C ASN A 160 45.87 -0.13 -2.56
N SER A 161 45.32 0.10 -1.40
CA SER A 161 45.95 -0.01 -0.09
C SER A 161 45.82 -1.44 0.44
N ASP A 162 46.72 -1.84 1.32
CA ASP A 162 46.61 -3.11 2.05
C ASP A 162 45.46 -3.09 3.08
N ASP A 163 44.88 -1.93 3.32
CA ASP A 163 43.72 -1.75 4.22
C ASP A 163 42.43 -2.05 3.47
N VAL A 164 41.98 -3.28 3.53
CA VAL A 164 40.77 -3.78 2.87
C VAL A 164 39.50 -3.11 3.40
N THR A 165 39.52 -2.56 4.62
CA THR A 165 38.35 -1.89 5.24
C THR A 165 37.84 -0.67 4.46
N LYS A 166 38.67 -0.13 3.54
CA LYS A 166 38.35 1.02 2.68
C LYS A 166 37.74 0.64 1.34
N ASN A 167 37.55 -0.65 1.06
CA ASN A 167 36.82 -1.07 -0.12
C ASN A 167 35.35 -0.68 -0.01
N VAL A 168 34.78 -0.19 -1.12
CA VAL A 168 33.36 0.09 -1.25
C VAL A 168 32.72 -1.02 -2.07
N ILE A 169 31.70 -1.63 -1.51
CA ILE A 169 31.06 -2.84 -2.04
C ILE A 169 29.54 -2.73 -2.08
N LEU A 170 28.90 -3.56 -2.87
CA LEU A 170 27.48 -3.87 -2.68
C LEU A 170 27.38 -4.93 -1.57
N ARG A 171 26.58 -4.65 -0.54
CA ARG A 171 26.43 -5.53 0.62
C ARG A 171 25.97 -6.94 0.20
N SER A 172 26.60 -7.96 0.74
CA SER A 172 26.28 -9.38 0.48
C SER A 172 25.25 -9.96 1.45
N HIS A 173 24.96 -9.25 2.53
CA HIS A 173 23.96 -9.54 3.57
C HIS A 173 23.55 -8.24 4.27
N THR A 174 22.50 -8.29 5.08
CA THR A 174 22.01 -7.12 5.84
C THR A 174 22.56 -7.05 7.26
N SER A 175 23.51 -7.94 7.65
CA SER A 175 24.18 -7.89 8.97
C SER A 175 25.00 -6.62 9.17
N GLY A 176 25.47 -5.97 8.09
CA GLY A 176 26.10 -4.64 8.15
C GLY A 176 25.17 -3.57 8.72
N ASP A 177 23.86 -3.67 8.43
CA ASP A 177 22.85 -2.78 9.01
C ASP A 177 22.75 -2.94 10.53
N GLU A 178 22.95 -4.18 11.04
CA GLU A 178 22.98 -4.47 12.48
C GLU A 178 24.19 -3.80 13.15
N ALA A 179 25.36 -3.84 12.49
CA ALA A 179 26.58 -3.16 12.95
C ALA A 179 26.37 -1.64 13.00
N HIS A 180 25.86 -1.03 11.93
CA HIS A 180 25.51 0.41 11.91
C HIS A 180 24.52 0.80 13.00
N TYR A 181 23.55 -0.07 13.27
CA TYR A 181 22.56 0.17 14.33
C TYR A 181 23.20 0.11 15.71
N MET A 182 24.04 -0.91 15.96
CA MET A 182 24.75 -1.06 17.24
C MET A 182 25.74 0.06 17.52
N GLU A 183 26.42 0.63 16.51
CA GLU A 183 27.31 1.79 16.68
C GLU A 183 26.59 3.05 17.20
N THR A 184 25.29 3.16 16.97
CA THR A 184 24.49 4.37 17.24
C THR A 184 23.44 4.20 18.35
N HIS A 185 23.23 2.98 18.85
CA HIS A 185 22.21 2.66 19.83
C HIS A 185 22.76 1.80 20.96
N GLU A 186 22.36 2.10 22.17
CA GLU A 186 22.70 1.32 23.37
C GLU A 186 21.67 0.21 23.62
N PRO A 187 22.08 -0.94 24.18
CA PRO A 187 21.13 -1.96 24.61
C PRO A 187 20.14 -1.44 25.67
N PRO A 188 18.87 -1.90 25.67
CA PRO A 188 18.39 -3.06 24.89
C PRO A 188 18.12 -2.74 23.41
N ILE A 189 18.68 -3.52 22.51
CA ILE A 189 18.48 -3.43 21.06
C ILE A 189 17.56 -4.54 20.62
N ARG A 190 16.57 -4.22 19.80
CA ARG A 190 15.71 -5.18 19.13
C ARG A 190 15.35 -4.64 17.76
N VAL A 191 16.09 -5.02 16.74
CA VAL A 191 16.03 -4.44 15.40
C VAL A 191 15.84 -5.50 14.33
N LEU A 192 15.13 -5.14 13.28
CA LEU A 192 14.94 -5.93 12.07
C LEU A 192 15.48 -5.14 10.88
N CYS A 193 16.34 -5.74 10.10
CA CYS A 193 17.07 -5.15 8.99
C CYS A 193 16.64 -5.79 7.65
N PRO A 194 15.50 -5.34 7.05
CA PRO A 194 15.10 -5.81 5.73
C PRO A 194 15.83 -5.06 4.63
N GLY A 195 16.39 -5.77 3.66
CA GLY A 195 17.09 -5.11 2.57
C GLY A 195 17.36 -6.01 1.37
N ARG A 196 17.76 -5.39 0.27
CA ARG A 196 18.32 -6.08 -0.89
C ARG A 196 19.80 -6.32 -0.66
N VAL A 197 20.26 -7.48 -1.09
CA VAL A 197 21.66 -7.93 -0.98
C VAL A 197 22.12 -8.46 -2.32
N TYR A 198 23.43 -8.50 -2.51
CA TYR A 198 24.06 -8.74 -3.81
C TYR A 198 25.16 -9.80 -3.68
N ARG A 199 25.13 -10.78 -4.55
CA ARG A 199 26.19 -11.81 -4.65
C ARG A 199 26.54 -12.04 -6.10
N ASN A 200 27.83 -12.15 -6.40
CA ASN A 200 28.30 -12.34 -7.77
C ASN A 200 28.09 -13.80 -8.22
N GLU A 201 26.84 -14.21 -8.29
CA GLU A 201 26.42 -15.56 -8.67
C GLU A 201 25.78 -15.58 -10.06
N ALA A 202 25.96 -16.67 -10.78
CA ALA A 202 25.28 -16.88 -12.06
C ALA A 202 23.76 -17.04 -11.87
N ILE A 203 22.99 -16.26 -12.62
CA ILE A 203 21.53 -16.30 -12.55
C ILE A 203 21.00 -17.66 -13.01
N SER A 204 20.18 -18.28 -12.18
CA SER A 204 19.54 -19.57 -12.44
C SER A 204 18.17 -19.67 -11.74
N ALA A 205 17.51 -20.80 -11.89
CA ALA A 205 16.25 -21.05 -11.16
C ALA A 205 16.45 -21.08 -9.61
N ARG A 206 17.68 -21.18 -9.10
CA ARG A 206 17.99 -21.35 -7.68
C ARG A 206 18.93 -20.29 -7.10
N ALA A 207 19.55 -19.47 -7.94
CA ALA A 207 20.47 -18.40 -7.56
C ALA A 207 20.22 -17.15 -8.40
N HIS A 208 20.42 -15.99 -7.81
CA HIS A 208 20.31 -14.71 -8.49
C HIS A 208 21.39 -13.76 -7.98
N CYS A 209 21.84 -12.83 -8.81
CA CYS A 209 22.87 -11.87 -8.43
C CYS A 209 22.40 -10.81 -7.40
N PHE A 210 21.12 -10.73 -7.14
CA PHE A 210 20.55 -10.02 -6.02
C PHE A 210 19.34 -10.78 -5.47
N PHE A 211 19.06 -10.61 -4.18
CA PHE A 211 17.89 -11.14 -3.51
C PHE A 211 17.58 -10.28 -2.28
N HIS A 212 16.55 -10.63 -1.52
CA HIS A 212 16.14 -9.87 -0.35
C HIS A 212 16.35 -10.69 0.91
N GLN A 213 16.94 -10.06 1.92
CA GLN A 213 17.06 -10.64 3.25
C GLN A 213 16.24 -9.83 4.26
N VAL A 214 15.87 -10.50 5.33
CA VAL A 214 15.43 -9.89 6.58
C VAL A 214 16.28 -10.51 7.67
N GLU A 215 17.10 -9.70 8.31
CA GLU A 215 17.90 -10.09 9.45
C GLU A 215 17.38 -9.41 10.71
N GLY A 216 17.56 -10.04 11.84
CA GLY A 216 17.08 -9.51 13.12
C GLY A 216 18.09 -9.75 14.22
N LEU A 217 18.31 -8.70 15.00
CA LEU A 217 19.23 -8.65 16.13
C LEU A 217 18.47 -8.31 17.42
N TYR A 218 18.77 -9.05 18.48
CA TYR A 218 18.36 -8.72 19.84
C TYR A 218 19.56 -8.78 20.78
N VAL A 219 19.84 -7.66 21.44
CA VAL A 219 20.90 -7.53 22.44
C VAL A 219 20.34 -6.97 23.73
N ASP A 220 20.53 -7.69 24.82
CA ASP A 220 20.11 -7.27 26.17
C ASP A 220 20.95 -8.05 27.21
N LYS A 221 20.66 -7.84 28.48
CA LYS A 221 21.28 -8.62 29.58
C LYS A 221 20.70 -10.02 29.63
N ASN A 222 21.59 -11.02 29.76
CA ASN A 222 21.24 -12.44 29.95
C ASN A 222 20.41 -13.04 28.82
N VAL A 223 20.56 -12.57 27.58
CA VAL A 223 19.93 -13.19 26.40
C VAL A 223 20.52 -14.56 26.17
N SER A 224 19.68 -15.54 25.85
CA SER A 224 20.07 -16.93 25.72
C SER A 224 19.66 -17.54 24.39
N PHE A 225 20.30 -18.67 24.03
CA PHE A 225 19.90 -19.46 22.86
C PHE A 225 18.46 -20.00 22.95
N THR A 226 17.92 -20.12 24.18
CA THR A 226 16.52 -20.51 24.41
C THR A 226 15.57 -19.39 23.96
N ASP A 227 15.93 -18.13 24.18
CA ASP A 227 15.15 -16.97 23.74
C ASP A 227 15.11 -16.91 22.21
N LEU A 228 16.25 -17.10 21.54
CA LEU A 228 16.34 -17.22 20.09
C LEU A 228 15.41 -18.32 19.57
N LYS A 229 15.50 -19.53 20.16
CA LYS A 229 14.67 -20.67 19.75
C LYS A 229 13.18 -20.38 19.91
N GLN A 230 12.78 -19.70 20.98
CA GLN A 230 11.38 -19.34 21.23
C GLN A 230 10.85 -18.34 20.21
N VAL A 231 11.61 -17.30 19.91
CA VAL A 231 11.26 -16.29 18.89
C VAL A 231 11.12 -16.92 17.52
N LEU A 232 12.08 -17.75 17.12
CA LEU A 232 12.05 -18.44 15.83
C LEU A 232 10.92 -19.47 15.72
N LEU A 233 10.56 -20.18 16.79
CA LEU A 233 9.41 -21.07 16.83
C LEU A 233 8.09 -20.29 16.66
N THR A 234 7.97 -19.15 17.31
CA THR A 234 6.81 -18.27 17.17
C THR A 234 6.68 -17.77 15.74
N PHE A 235 7.76 -17.27 15.16
CA PHE A 235 7.80 -16.86 13.76
C PHE A 235 7.38 -17.99 12.81
N ALA A 236 7.96 -19.19 12.96
CA ALA A 236 7.66 -20.32 12.10
C ALA A 236 6.18 -20.73 12.14
N ARG A 237 5.56 -20.69 13.33
CA ARG A 237 4.15 -21.02 13.51
C ARG A 237 3.21 -19.97 12.94
N GLU A 238 3.53 -18.70 13.09
CA GLU A 238 2.73 -17.62 12.52
C GLU A 238 2.84 -17.56 10.99
N MET A 239 4.04 -17.80 10.45
CA MET A 239 4.28 -17.75 8.99
C MET A 239 3.72 -18.97 8.24
N PHE A 240 3.87 -20.19 8.81
CA PHE A 240 3.61 -21.46 8.12
C PHE A 240 2.49 -22.29 8.75
N GLY A 241 1.94 -21.87 9.88
CA GLY A 241 0.84 -22.54 10.58
C GLY A 241 1.24 -23.14 11.93
N ALA A 242 0.26 -23.26 12.83
CA ALA A 242 0.45 -23.61 14.25
C ALA A 242 1.15 -24.96 14.48
N ASP A 243 0.98 -25.92 13.56
CA ASP A 243 1.58 -27.26 13.64
C ASP A 243 3.01 -27.33 13.16
N THR A 244 3.58 -26.20 12.69
CA THR A 244 4.96 -26.14 12.20
C THR A 244 5.94 -26.47 13.31
N LYS A 245 6.82 -27.43 13.03
CA LYS A 245 7.95 -27.81 13.91
C LYS A 245 9.21 -27.21 13.38
N ILE A 246 10.13 -26.84 14.29
CA ILE A 246 11.46 -26.37 13.95
C ILE A 246 12.52 -27.39 14.36
N ARG A 247 13.64 -27.38 13.66
CA ARG A 247 14.85 -28.11 14.00
C ARG A 247 16.04 -27.18 13.80
N LEU A 248 16.88 -27.04 14.82
CA LEU A 248 18.13 -26.31 14.74
C LEU A 248 19.26 -27.32 14.51
N ARG A 249 20.04 -27.10 13.48
CA ARG A 249 21.23 -27.88 13.16
C ARG A 249 22.48 -27.03 13.41
N PRO A 250 23.51 -27.53 14.10
CA PRO A 250 24.78 -26.81 14.23
C PRO A 250 25.32 -26.34 12.87
N SER A 251 25.78 -25.11 12.81
CA SER A 251 26.41 -24.50 11.64
C SER A 251 27.55 -23.59 12.09
N TYR A 252 28.14 -22.88 11.16
CA TYR A 252 29.20 -21.92 11.43
C TYR A 252 28.92 -20.61 10.67
N PHE A 253 28.95 -19.49 11.40
CA PHE A 253 28.99 -18.15 10.83
C PHE A 253 30.05 -17.35 11.60
N PRO A 254 30.87 -16.48 10.93
CA PRO A 254 31.90 -15.72 11.62
C PRO A 254 31.44 -14.85 12.78
N PHE A 255 30.21 -14.35 12.68
CA PHE A 255 29.58 -13.37 13.57
C PHE A 255 28.66 -13.99 14.64
N THR A 256 28.60 -15.33 14.75
CA THR A 256 27.79 -15.99 15.78
C THR A 256 28.48 -17.22 16.35
N GLU A 257 28.35 -17.42 17.69
CA GLU A 257 28.82 -18.64 18.39
C GLU A 257 27.94 -18.86 19.64
N PRO A 258 27.22 -19.99 19.78
CA PRO A 258 27.04 -21.05 18.78
C PRO A 258 26.14 -20.59 17.63
N SER A 259 26.41 -21.13 16.43
CA SER A 259 25.65 -20.91 15.22
C SER A 259 24.77 -22.11 14.88
N ALA A 260 23.64 -21.85 14.24
CA ALA A 260 22.73 -22.89 13.77
C ALA A 260 22.01 -22.48 12.48
N GLU A 261 21.64 -23.47 11.70
CA GLU A 261 20.64 -23.33 10.63
C GLU A 261 19.29 -23.85 11.12
N MET A 262 18.23 -23.12 10.84
CA MET A 262 16.89 -23.54 11.20
C MET A 262 16.14 -24.14 10.02
N ASP A 263 15.69 -25.39 10.23
CA ASP A 263 14.76 -26.08 9.33
C ASP A 263 13.34 -26.03 9.92
N ILE A 264 12.35 -25.96 9.04
CA ILE A 264 10.94 -26.21 9.38
C ILE A 264 10.50 -27.56 8.84
N SER A 265 9.50 -28.18 9.49
CA SER A 265 8.79 -29.33 8.90
C SER A 265 8.17 -28.90 7.58
N CYS A 266 8.40 -29.68 6.52
CA CYS A 266 7.91 -29.34 5.19
C CYS A 266 6.39 -29.22 5.18
N ASN A 267 5.89 -28.02 4.96
CA ASN A 267 4.45 -27.71 4.92
C ASN A 267 3.74 -28.29 3.68
N ILE A 268 4.50 -28.64 2.63
CA ILE A 268 3.95 -29.23 1.38
C ILE A 268 3.56 -30.68 1.58
N CYS A 269 4.38 -31.46 2.29
CA CYS A 269 4.13 -32.89 2.52
C CYS A 269 3.82 -33.23 3.98
N GLY A 270 3.68 -32.26 4.86
CA GLY A 270 3.45 -32.49 6.30
C GLY A 270 4.59 -33.27 6.98
N GLY A 271 5.83 -33.10 6.52
CA GLY A 271 7.00 -33.79 7.05
C GLY A 271 7.22 -35.24 6.55
N LYS A 272 6.37 -35.73 5.63
CA LYS A 272 6.47 -37.11 5.12
C LYS A 272 7.59 -37.34 4.12
N GLY A 273 8.13 -36.27 3.54
CA GLY A 273 9.10 -36.30 2.46
C GLY A 273 8.47 -36.15 1.07
N CYS A 274 8.97 -35.24 0.25
CA CYS A 274 8.57 -35.00 -1.13
C CYS A 274 9.74 -34.45 -1.94
N ASN A 275 9.59 -34.32 -3.24
CA ASN A 275 10.64 -33.80 -4.13
C ASN A 275 11.13 -32.39 -3.71
N PHE A 276 10.25 -31.55 -3.17
CA PHE A 276 10.61 -30.21 -2.73
C PHE A 276 11.59 -30.24 -1.54
N CYS A 277 11.30 -31.02 -0.50
CA CYS A 277 12.19 -31.21 0.64
C CYS A 277 13.25 -32.30 0.42
N LYS A 278 13.44 -32.77 -0.82
CA LYS A 278 14.39 -33.85 -1.17
C LYS A 278 14.17 -35.09 -0.31
N HIS A 279 12.93 -35.43 -0.04
CA HIS A 279 12.48 -36.57 0.77
C HIS A 279 12.92 -36.56 2.25
N THR A 280 13.51 -35.45 2.74
CA THR A 280 13.94 -35.32 4.14
C THR A 280 12.82 -35.00 5.12
N GLY A 281 11.71 -34.45 4.63
CA GLY A 281 10.60 -33.92 5.47
C GLY A 281 10.92 -32.54 6.09
N TRP A 282 12.10 -31.97 5.86
CA TRP A 282 12.57 -30.70 6.42
C TRP A 282 13.04 -29.74 5.35
N VAL A 283 12.89 -28.46 5.60
CA VAL A 283 13.34 -27.40 4.69
C VAL A 283 14.01 -26.32 5.51
N GLU A 284 15.27 -26.04 5.18
CA GLU A 284 16.02 -24.92 5.75
C GLU A 284 15.44 -23.59 5.30
N ILE A 285 15.30 -22.65 6.24
CA ILE A 285 14.72 -21.33 5.96
C ILE A 285 15.58 -20.15 6.41
N LEU A 286 16.48 -20.34 7.40
CA LEU A 286 17.31 -19.26 7.91
C LEU A 286 18.57 -19.79 8.65
N GLY A 287 19.57 -18.90 8.75
CA GLY A 287 20.69 -19.02 9.67
C GLY A 287 20.44 -18.21 10.95
N CYS A 288 21.00 -18.62 12.08
CA CYS A 288 20.89 -17.93 13.35
C CYS A 288 22.01 -18.30 14.32
N GLY A 289 22.16 -17.55 15.39
CA GLY A 289 23.11 -17.87 16.45
C GLY A 289 23.14 -16.83 17.56
N MET A 290 23.97 -17.08 18.57
CA MET A 290 24.30 -16.05 19.57
C MET A 290 25.36 -15.13 18.97
N VAL A 291 25.18 -13.81 19.15
CA VAL A 291 26.14 -12.82 18.64
C VAL A 291 27.51 -13.05 19.25
N ASP A 292 28.55 -13.04 18.41
CA ASP A 292 29.92 -13.17 18.88
C ASP A 292 30.30 -11.96 19.76
N PRO A 293 30.94 -12.17 20.93
CA PRO A 293 31.42 -11.06 21.76
C PRO A 293 32.29 -10.04 21.02
N HIS A 294 33.07 -10.47 20.04
CA HIS A 294 33.89 -9.58 19.21
C HIS A 294 33.02 -8.53 18.47
N ASP A 295 31.87 -8.94 17.95
CA ASP A 295 31.00 -8.04 17.19
C ASP A 295 30.36 -6.96 18.10
N LEU A 296 29.97 -7.35 19.33
CA LEU A 296 29.50 -6.40 20.35
C LEU A 296 30.58 -5.39 20.70
N GLU A 297 31.80 -5.86 20.97
CA GLU A 297 32.95 -5.03 21.33
C GLU A 297 33.36 -4.10 20.16
N ALA A 298 33.35 -4.60 18.92
CA ALA A 298 33.63 -3.79 17.72
C ALA A 298 32.64 -2.63 17.57
N CYS A 299 31.40 -2.79 18.06
CA CYS A 299 30.38 -1.75 18.09
C CYS A 299 30.33 -0.93 19.39
N GLY A 300 31.28 -1.16 20.33
CA GLY A 300 31.37 -0.44 21.59
C GLY A 300 30.42 -0.92 22.69
N ILE A 301 29.83 -2.11 22.56
CA ILE A 301 28.94 -2.73 23.54
C ILE A 301 29.75 -3.71 24.41
N ASP A 302 29.64 -3.56 25.76
CA ASP A 302 30.36 -4.42 26.73
C ASP A 302 29.80 -5.85 26.71
N SER A 303 30.56 -6.79 26.12
CA SER A 303 30.21 -8.21 26.00
C SER A 303 30.18 -8.97 27.34
N ASN A 304 30.74 -8.39 28.42
CA ASN A 304 30.64 -8.96 29.77
C ASN A 304 29.30 -8.66 30.45
N VAL A 305 28.56 -7.65 29.95
CA VAL A 305 27.27 -7.20 30.48
C VAL A 305 26.12 -7.65 29.58
N TYR A 306 26.32 -7.60 28.28
CA TYR A 306 25.29 -7.84 27.27
C TYR A 306 25.58 -9.08 26.45
N THR A 307 24.53 -9.78 26.11
CA THR A 307 24.55 -10.91 25.18
C THR A 307 23.46 -10.70 24.13
N GLY A 308 23.57 -11.35 23.00
CA GLY A 308 22.56 -11.17 21.94
C GLY A 308 22.40 -12.42 21.10
N TYR A 309 21.37 -12.41 20.29
CA TYR A 309 21.19 -13.35 19.20
C TYR A 309 20.86 -12.62 17.90
N ALA A 310 21.27 -13.25 16.78
CA ALA A 310 20.96 -12.80 15.45
C ALA A 310 20.36 -13.94 14.62
N PHE A 311 19.56 -13.58 13.62
CA PHE A 311 19.01 -14.51 12.63
C PHE A 311 18.83 -13.82 11.29
N GLY A 312 18.99 -14.57 10.18
CA GLY A 312 18.85 -14.02 8.83
C GLY A 312 18.15 -14.98 7.88
N MET A 313 17.15 -14.48 7.15
CA MET A 313 16.36 -15.26 6.20
C MET A 313 16.24 -14.60 4.83
N GLY A 314 16.31 -15.42 3.77
CA GLY A 314 16.01 -14.97 2.41
C GLY A 314 14.51 -14.88 2.15
N VAL A 315 14.01 -13.71 1.75
CA VAL A 315 12.57 -13.48 1.48
C VAL A 315 12.10 -14.37 0.34
N GLU A 316 12.92 -14.54 -0.70
CA GLU A 316 12.63 -15.43 -1.83
C GLU A 316 12.42 -16.87 -1.38
N ARG A 317 13.26 -17.34 -0.44
CA ARG A 317 13.17 -18.70 0.09
C ARG A 317 11.85 -18.93 0.83
N ILE A 318 11.44 -18.00 1.66
CA ILE A 318 10.17 -18.03 2.38
C ILE A 318 8.99 -17.95 1.37
N THR A 319 9.09 -17.07 0.37
CA THR A 319 8.08 -16.91 -0.69
C THR A 319 7.91 -18.17 -1.52
N ASN A 320 9.03 -18.82 -1.90
CA ASN A 320 9.02 -20.09 -2.63
C ASN A 320 8.26 -21.18 -1.85
N LEU A 321 8.51 -21.26 -0.54
CA LEU A 321 7.82 -22.22 0.33
C LEU A 321 6.34 -21.94 0.47
N LYS A 322 5.98 -20.67 0.62
CA LYS A 322 4.60 -20.26 0.85
C LYS A 322 3.73 -20.42 -0.39
N TYR A 323 4.24 -19.99 -1.54
CA TYR A 323 3.48 -19.97 -2.80
C TYR A 323 3.90 -21.06 -3.79
N ARG A 324 4.84 -21.93 -3.42
CA ARG A 324 5.33 -23.04 -4.26
C ARG A 324 5.96 -22.59 -5.58
N VAL A 325 6.59 -21.42 -5.58
CA VAL A 325 7.36 -20.93 -6.72
C VAL A 325 8.66 -21.73 -6.81
N SER A 326 8.98 -22.25 -7.98
CA SER A 326 10.12 -23.14 -8.19
C SER A 326 11.32 -22.49 -8.90
N ASP A 327 11.12 -21.26 -9.41
CA ASP A 327 12.13 -20.53 -10.18
C ASP A 327 12.25 -19.09 -9.66
N LEU A 328 13.44 -18.75 -9.15
CA LEU A 328 13.71 -17.41 -8.59
C LEU A 328 13.63 -16.28 -9.62
N ARG A 329 13.88 -16.58 -10.91
CA ARG A 329 13.87 -15.58 -11.98
C ARG A 329 12.51 -14.92 -12.16
N LEU A 330 11.44 -15.65 -11.86
CA LEU A 330 10.06 -15.12 -11.93
C LEU A 330 9.84 -13.88 -11.06
N PHE A 331 10.60 -13.74 -9.97
CA PHE A 331 10.51 -12.57 -9.10
C PHE A 331 11.18 -11.31 -9.70
N SER A 332 12.03 -11.46 -10.70
CA SER A 332 12.79 -10.35 -11.31
C SER A 332 12.41 -10.05 -12.77
N GLU A 333 11.76 -10.98 -13.45
CA GLU A 333 11.41 -10.86 -14.88
C GLU A 333 10.22 -9.94 -15.15
N ASN A 334 9.48 -9.52 -14.12
CA ASN A 334 8.28 -8.67 -14.23
C ASN A 334 7.21 -9.21 -15.19
N ASP A 335 7.04 -10.54 -15.26
CA ASP A 335 5.99 -11.17 -16.07
C ASP A 335 4.62 -10.90 -15.42
N THR A 336 3.78 -10.15 -16.13
CA THR A 336 2.44 -9.77 -15.64
C THR A 336 1.55 -10.97 -15.38
N ARG A 337 1.70 -12.07 -16.14
CA ARG A 337 0.93 -13.32 -15.93
C ARG A 337 1.24 -13.93 -14.57
N PHE A 338 2.53 -13.96 -14.21
CA PHE A 338 2.96 -14.40 -12.89
C PHE A 338 2.45 -13.48 -11.77
N LEU A 339 2.52 -12.16 -11.98
CA LEU A 339 2.06 -11.19 -10.98
C LEU A 339 0.54 -11.29 -10.75
N HIS A 340 -0.26 -11.50 -11.78
CA HIS A 340 -1.71 -11.67 -11.67
C HIS A 340 -2.13 -12.87 -10.80
N GLU A 341 -1.30 -13.91 -10.66
CA GLU A 341 -1.59 -15.04 -9.76
C GLU A 341 -1.68 -14.62 -8.29
N PHE A 342 -1.19 -13.42 -7.94
CA PHE A 342 -1.17 -12.89 -6.57
C PHE A 342 -2.25 -11.84 -6.28
N GLU A 343 -3.26 -11.66 -7.13
CA GLU A 343 -4.33 -10.68 -6.95
C GLU A 343 -5.08 -10.84 -5.63
N SER A 344 -5.25 -12.07 -5.17
CA SER A 344 -5.90 -12.40 -3.90
C SER A 344 -4.93 -12.58 -2.72
N ALA A 345 -3.62 -12.45 -2.93
CA ALA A 345 -2.63 -12.59 -1.87
C ALA A 345 -2.64 -11.35 -0.95
N LYS A 346 -2.77 -11.62 0.36
CA LYS A 346 -2.85 -10.60 1.42
C LYS A 346 -1.63 -10.68 2.32
#